data_6eb9948279d3c1a3ad8cdefbb62612e8
#
_entry.id   6eb9948279d3c1a3ad8cdefbb62612e8
#
_cell.length_a   1.000
_cell.length_b   1.000
_cell.length_c   1.000
_cell.angle_alpha   90.00
_cell.angle_beta   90.00
_cell.angle_gamma   90.00
#
_symmetry.space_group_name_H-M   'P 1'
#
loop_
_entity.id
_entity.type
_entity.pdbx_description
1 polymer ?
#
loop_
_entity_poly.entity_id
_entity_poly.type
_entity_poly.pdbx_seq_one_letter_code
_entity_poly.pdbx_strand_id
1 'polypeptide(L)'
;MIKIPRGTQDILPEDSKKWRYIENQLDELITFYNYKEIRTPIFESTDLFARGVGDSTDVVQKEMYTFKDKGDRSITLRPEGTAAVVRSYIEHKMQGNPNQPIKLYYNGPMFRYERKQKGRYRQFNQFGVEAIGAENPSVDAEVLAMVMHIYQSFGLKHLKLVINSVGDMASRKEYNEALVKHFEPVIHEFCSDCQSRLHTNPMRILDCKVDRDKEAIKTAPRITDFLNEESKAYYEQVKAYLDDLGIPYIEDPNLVRGLDYYTHTAFELMMDNPNYDGAITTLCGGGRYNGLLELLDGPSETGIGFALSIERLLLALEEEGIELDIEENLDLFIVTMGDQADRYAVKLLNHLRHNGIKADKDYLQRKIKGQMKQADRLGAKFTIVIGDQELENNKIDVKNMTTGESETIELDALVEYFKK
;
A
#
# COMPACT_ATOMS: atom_id res chain seq x y z
N MET A 1 -14.22 -25.99 -14.85
CA MET A 1 -13.47 -24.73 -15.05
C MET A 1 -12.67 -24.45 -13.78
N ILE A 2 -11.35 -24.23 -13.92
CA ILE A 2 -10.48 -23.86 -12.80
C ILE A 2 -10.79 -22.40 -12.45
N LYS A 3 -10.92 -22.11 -11.15
CA LYS A 3 -11.17 -20.76 -10.62
C LYS A 3 -10.01 -20.32 -9.74
N ILE A 4 -9.88 -19.01 -9.53
CA ILE A 4 -8.90 -18.44 -8.61
C ILE A 4 -9.11 -18.97 -7.19
N PRO A 5 -8.05 -19.06 -6.36
CA PRO A 5 -8.17 -19.41 -4.95
C PRO A 5 -9.10 -18.46 -4.20
N ARG A 6 -9.83 -19.01 -3.21
CA ARG A 6 -10.77 -18.21 -2.41
C ARG A 6 -10.02 -17.11 -1.64
N GLY A 7 -10.48 -15.88 -1.75
CA GLY A 7 -9.90 -14.72 -1.05
C GLY A 7 -8.81 -14.01 -1.82
N THR A 8 -8.51 -14.45 -3.05
CA THR A 8 -7.64 -13.71 -3.99
C THR A 8 -8.49 -13.04 -5.07
N GLN A 9 -7.87 -12.22 -5.91
CA GLN A 9 -8.48 -11.57 -7.06
C GLN A 9 -7.50 -11.45 -8.21
N ASP A 10 -8.02 -11.45 -9.43
CA ASP A 10 -7.29 -10.98 -10.61
C ASP A 10 -7.50 -9.47 -10.73
N ILE A 11 -6.43 -8.74 -11.00
CA ILE A 11 -6.49 -7.31 -11.30
C ILE A 11 -6.52 -7.20 -12.82
N LEU A 12 -7.71 -6.97 -13.37
CA LEU A 12 -7.93 -6.90 -14.82
C LEU A 12 -7.44 -5.57 -15.40
N PRO A 13 -7.30 -5.45 -16.75
CA PRO A 13 -6.75 -4.24 -17.38
C PRO A 13 -7.39 -2.93 -16.95
N GLU A 14 -8.72 -2.90 -16.78
CA GLU A 14 -9.43 -1.67 -16.35
C GLU A 14 -9.07 -1.26 -14.92
N ASP A 15 -8.80 -2.22 -14.04
CA ASP A 15 -8.39 -1.93 -12.67
C ASP A 15 -6.87 -1.74 -12.58
N SER A 16 -6.07 -2.50 -13.35
CA SER A 16 -4.61 -2.44 -13.28
C SER A 16 -4.04 -1.07 -13.64
N LYS A 17 -4.73 -0.27 -14.46
CA LYS A 17 -4.35 1.11 -14.72
C LYS A 17 -4.45 2.01 -13.49
N LYS A 18 -5.49 1.81 -12.64
CA LYS A 18 -5.65 2.53 -11.38
C LYS A 18 -4.53 2.16 -10.40
N TRP A 19 -4.22 0.86 -10.33
CA TRP A 19 -3.11 0.36 -9.52
C TRP A 19 -1.79 0.99 -9.90
N ARG A 20 -1.44 0.95 -11.19
CA ARG A 20 -0.21 1.56 -11.69
C ARG A 20 -0.14 3.06 -11.43
N TYR A 21 -1.26 3.77 -11.60
CA TYR A 21 -1.32 5.19 -11.28
C TYR A 21 -0.98 5.45 -9.81
N ILE A 22 -1.63 4.71 -8.90
CA ILE A 22 -1.36 4.82 -7.46
C ILE A 22 0.09 4.48 -7.12
N GLU A 23 0.60 3.37 -7.64
CA GLU A 23 1.99 2.95 -7.41
C GLU A 23 2.99 4.01 -7.87
N ASN A 24 2.80 4.57 -9.07
CA ASN A 24 3.67 5.62 -9.59
C ASN A 24 3.61 6.90 -8.73
N GLN A 25 2.41 7.30 -8.28
CA GLN A 25 2.26 8.48 -7.40
C GLN A 25 2.92 8.25 -6.04
N LEU A 26 2.80 7.05 -5.46
CA LEU A 26 3.49 6.68 -4.23
C LEU A 26 5.02 6.69 -4.40
N ASP A 27 5.52 6.12 -5.50
CA ASP A 27 6.95 6.10 -5.81
C ASP A 27 7.52 7.52 -6.01
N GLU A 28 6.76 8.41 -6.65
CA GLU A 28 7.17 9.81 -6.82
C GLU A 28 7.17 10.56 -5.47
N LEU A 29 6.07 10.47 -4.72
CA LEU A 29 5.90 11.17 -3.44
C LEU A 29 6.96 10.78 -2.42
N ILE A 30 7.29 9.49 -2.32
CA ILE A 30 8.24 9.00 -1.33
C ILE A 30 9.66 9.55 -1.55
N THR A 31 9.99 9.94 -2.80
CA THR A 31 11.29 10.57 -3.09
C THR A 31 11.46 11.91 -2.40
N PHE A 32 10.38 12.65 -2.16
CA PHE A 32 10.43 13.94 -1.44
C PHE A 32 10.88 13.79 0.01
N TYR A 33 10.66 12.58 0.59
CA TYR A 33 11.08 12.23 1.95
C TYR A 33 12.44 11.51 2.00
N ASN A 34 13.09 11.32 0.83
CA ASN A 34 14.39 10.66 0.69
C ASN A 34 14.43 9.20 1.13
N TYR A 35 13.31 8.46 1.03
CA TYR A 35 13.30 7.01 1.21
C TYR A 35 13.79 6.31 -0.05
N LYS A 36 14.41 5.15 0.11
CA LYS A 36 14.94 4.32 -0.98
C LYS A 36 14.22 2.99 -1.03
N GLU A 37 13.96 2.51 -2.26
CA GLU A 37 13.29 1.23 -2.43
C GLU A 37 14.13 0.06 -1.91
N ILE A 38 13.47 -0.86 -1.21
CA ILE A 38 13.99 -2.19 -0.88
C ILE A 38 13.00 -3.25 -1.34
N ARG A 39 13.52 -4.33 -1.93
CA ARG A 39 12.72 -5.50 -2.33
C ARG A 39 13.22 -6.71 -1.59
N THR A 40 12.38 -7.27 -0.73
CA THR A 40 12.64 -8.49 0.02
C THR A 40 11.94 -9.69 -0.65
N PRO A 41 12.38 -10.93 -0.39
CA PRO A 41 11.68 -12.11 -0.89
C PRO A 41 10.21 -12.17 -0.49
N ILE A 42 9.38 -12.80 -1.32
CA ILE A 42 7.96 -13.03 -1.03
C ILE A 42 7.76 -14.09 0.05
N PHE A 43 8.71 -14.98 0.23
CA PHE A 43 8.73 -15.99 1.29
C PHE A 43 10.02 -15.92 2.08
N GLU A 44 9.93 -16.21 3.37
CA GLU A 44 11.01 -16.14 4.33
C GLU A 44 10.98 -17.38 5.24
N SER A 45 12.00 -17.55 6.08
CA SER A 45 11.92 -18.53 7.16
C SER A 45 10.74 -18.24 8.07
N THR A 46 10.00 -19.27 8.47
CA THR A 46 8.86 -19.13 9.39
C THR A 46 9.27 -18.46 10.70
N ASP A 47 10.48 -18.76 11.20
CA ASP A 47 11.01 -18.19 12.44
C ASP A 47 11.15 -16.67 12.41
N LEU A 48 11.37 -16.08 11.23
CA LEU A 48 11.42 -14.63 11.10
C LEU A 48 10.11 -14.00 11.57
N PHE A 49 8.98 -14.54 11.12
CA PHE A 49 7.67 -13.98 11.48
C PHE A 49 7.22 -14.43 12.88
N ALA A 50 7.49 -15.66 13.28
CA ALA A 50 7.17 -16.14 14.63
C ALA A 50 7.85 -15.25 15.68
N ARG A 51 9.15 -15.00 15.55
CA ARG A 51 9.92 -14.13 16.45
C ARG A 51 9.58 -12.65 16.28
N GLY A 52 9.59 -12.16 15.02
CA GLY A 52 9.47 -10.74 14.73
C GLY A 52 8.06 -10.19 14.93
N VAL A 53 7.01 -10.91 14.52
CA VAL A 53 5.61 -10.46 14.62
C VAL A 53 5.02 -10.77 15.99
N GLY A 54 5.46 -11.85 16.62
CA GLY A 54 5.06 -12.32 17.94
C GLY A 54 4.17 -13.56 17.89
N ASP A 55 4.57 -14.60 18.61
CA ASP A 55 3.87 -15.89 18.64
C ASP A 55 2.42 -15.80 19.15
N SER A 56 2.09 -14.77 19.95
CA SER A 56 0.76 -14.57 20.50
C SER A 56 -0.23 -13.90 19.54
N THR A 57 0.25 -13.43 18.38
CA THR A 57 -0.58 -12.68 17.43
C THR A 57 -1.47 -13.58 16.58
N ASP A 58 -2.65 -13.10 16.19
CA ASP A 58 -3.52 -13.83 15.27
C ASP A 58 -2.84 -14.10 13.92
N VAL A 59 -1.98 -13.18 13.48
CA VAL A 59 -1.20 -13.32 12.25
C VAL A 59 -0.37 -14.60 12.29
N VAL A 60 0.40 -14.80 13.36
CA VAL A 60 1.28 -15.98 13.49
C VAL A 60 0.47 -17.25 13.73
N GLN A 61 -0.51 -17.20 14.63
CA GLN A 61 -1.25 -18.40 15.04
C GLN A 61 -2.25 -18.90 14.01
N LYS A 62 -2.88 -18.00 13.23
CA LYS A 62 -4.07 -18.35 12.43
C LYS A 62 -3.98 -17.94 10.96
N GLU A 63 -3.12 -16.98 10.59
CA GLU A 63 -3.22 -16.32 9.29
C GLU A 63 -2.01 -16.55 8.36
N MET A 64 -0.91 -17.11 8.85
CA MET A 64 0.26 -17.39 8.00
C MET A 64 0.01 -18.53 7.02
N TYR A 65 0.52 -18.37 5.79
CA TYR A 65 0.65 -19.43 4.79
C TYR A 65 2.04 -20.07 4.92
N THR A 66 2.11 -21.16 5.67
CA THR A 66 3.37 -21.87 5.98
C THR A 66 3.40 -23.22 5.30
N PHE A 67 4.55 -23.57 4.74
CA PHE A 67 4.79 -24.85 4.08
C PHE A 67 6.27 -25.26 4.21
N LYS A 68 6.58 -26.50 3.92
CA LYS A 68 7.95 -27.00 3.85
C LYS A 68 8.48 -26.97 2.43
N ASP A 69 9.71 -26.53 2.26
CA ASP A 69 10.41 -26.62 0.99
C ASP A 69 10.95 -28.06 0.75
N LYS A 70 11.59 -28.30 -0.40
CA LYS A 70 12.18 -29.59 -0.73
C LYS A 70 13.31 -30.03 0.21
N GLY A 71 13.87 -29.11 0.99
CA GLY A 71 14.89 -29.36 2.01
C GLY A 71 14.30 -29.49 3.41
N ASP A 72 12.98 -29.68 3.55
CA ASP A 72 12.24 -29.80 4.81
C ASP A 72 12.32 -28.57 5.73
N ARG A 73 12.70 -27.40 5.17
CA ARG A 73 12.75 -26.13 5.90
C ARG A 73 11.36 -25.49 5.93
N SER A 74 10.97 -24.97 7.09
CA SER A 74 9.70 -24.24 7.23
C SER A 74 9.80 -22.86 6.64
N ILE A 75 8.95 -22.57 5.66
CA ILE A 75 8.89 -21.31 4.90
C ILE A 75 7.48 -20.74 5.00
N THR A 76 7.39 -19.42 5.09
CA THR A 76 6.11 -18.70 5.17
C THR A 76 6.06 -17.61 4.11
N LEU A 77 4.93 -17.51 3.41
CA LEU A 77 4.63 -16.33 2.58
C LEU A 77 4.51 -15.12 3.51
N ARG A 78 5.21 -14.02 3.19
CA ARG A 78 5.28 -12.84 4.07
C ARG A 78 3.90 -12.27 4.38
N PRO A 79 3.50 -12.19 5.67
CA PRO A 79 2.23 -11.61 6.08
C PRO A 79 2.28 -10.08 6.22
N GLU A 80 3.48 -9.50 6.25
CA GLU A 80 3.79 -8.08 6.37
C GLU A 80 5.22 -7.81 5.91
N GLY A 81 5.65 -6.54 5.80
CA GLY A 81 6.95 -6.18 5.22
C GLY A 81 8.05 -5.86 6.23
N THR A 82 7.70 -5.35 7.42
CA THR A 82 8.65 -4.82 8.41
C THR A 82 9.69 -5.84 8.85
N ALA A 83 9.27 -7.05 9.22
CA ALA A 83 10.20 -8.11 9.67
C ALA A 83 11.22 -8.48 8.59
N ALA A 84 10.79 -8.56 7.32
CA ALA A 84 11.69 -8.85 6.20
C ALA A 84 12.68 -7.71 5.93
N VAL A 85 12.25 -6.45 6.08
CA VAL A 85 13.14 -5.27 5.97
C VAL A 85 14.15 -5.26 7.11
N VAL A 86 13.72 -5.50 8.35
CA VAL A 86 14.61 -5.56 9.51
C VAL A 86 15.62 -6.70 9.37
N ARG A 87 15.19 -7.90 8.95
CA ARG A 87 16.12 -9.01 8.64
C ARG A 87 17.15 -8.59 7.60
N SER A 88 16.73 -7.93 6.52
CA SER A 88 17.65 -7.44 5.48
C SER A 88 18.62 -6.39 6.00
N TYR A 89 18.15 -5.47 6.84
CA TYR A 89 18.97 -4.45 7.50
C TYR A 89 20.09 -5.10 8.33
N ILE A 90 19.76 -6.12 9.12
CA ILE A 90 20.71 -6.86 9.96
C ILE A 90 21.71 -7.67 9.10
N GLU A 91 21.19 -8.46 8.15
CA GLU A 91 22.01 -9.34 7.30
C GLU A 91 23.04 -8.57 6.47
N HIS A 92 22.64 -7.41 5.93
CA HIS A 92 23.52 -6.56 5.13
C HIS A 92 24.28 -5.51 5.95
N LYS A 93 24.18 -5.56 7.29
CA LYS A 93 24.89 -4.65 8.22
C LYS A 93 24.69 -3.18 7.88
N MET A 94 23.45 -2.80 7.58
CA MET A 94 23.13 -1.43 7.14
C MET A 94 23.37 -0.37 8.23
N GLN A 95 23.46 -0.78 9.51
CA GLN A 95 23.86 0.09 10.61
C GLN A 95 25.26 0.70 10.43
N GLY A 96 26.11 0.05 9.63
CA GLY A 96 27.43 0.58 9.28
C GLY A 96 27.44 1.64 8.19
N ASN A 97 26.29 1.95 7.60
CA ASN A 97 26.19 3.02 6.59
C ASN A 97 26.33 4.40 7.26
N PRO A 98 27.19 5.29 6.73
CA PRO A 98 27.38 6.63 7.30
C PRO A 98 26.13 7.52 7.13
N ASN A 99 25.22 7.19 6.21
CA ASN A 99 24.01 7.97 5.96
C ASN A 99 22.85 7.44 6.82
N GLN A 100 22.91 7.69 8.13
CA GLN A 100 21.85 7.39 9.08
C GLN A 100 20.85 8.55 9.19
N PRO A 101 19.58 8.32 9.52
CA PRO A 101 18.90 7.00 9.61
C PRO A 101 18.73 6.36 8.23
N ILE A 102 18.66 5.03 8.22
CA ILE A 102 18.31 4.29 7.00
C ILE A 102 16.82 4.39 6.75
N LYS A 103 16.44 5.03 5.66
CA LYS A 103 15.07 5.27 5.24
C LYS A 103 14.73 4.39 4.03
N LEU A 104 13.87 3.40 4.23
CA LEU A 104 13.50 2.40 3.21
C LEU A 104 12.00 2.40 2.96
N TYR A 105 11.60 2.13 1.71
CA TYR A 105 10.22 1.83 1.38
C TYR A 105 10.13 0.55 0.55
N TYR A 106 8.99 -0.10 0.62
CA TYR A 106 8.68 -1.29 -0.17
C TYR A 106 7.26 -1.23 -0.72
N ASN A 107 7.05 -1.88 -1.86
CA ASN A 107 5.73 -2.13 -2.44
C ASN A 107 5.66 -3.59 -2.91
N GLY A 108 4.59 -4.30 -2.55
CA GLY A 108 4.42 -5.66 -3.01
C GLY A 108 3.37 -6.46 -2.27
N PRO A 109 3.14 -7.72 -2.74
CA PRO A 109 2.12 -8.59 -2.20
C PRO A 109 2.47 -9.12 -0.81
N MET A 110 1.45 -9.19 0.05
CA MET A 110 1.45 -9.83 1.36
C MET A 110 0.33 -10.88 1.42
N PHE A 111 0.44 -11.83 2.37
CA PHE A 111 -0.43 -13.00 2.41
C PHE A 111 -0.91 -13.28 3.82
N ARG A 112 -2.24 -13.23 4.04
CA ARG A 112 -2.87 -13.57 5.32
C ARG A 112 -4.12 -14.39 5.10
N TYR A 113 -4.29 -15.48 5.80
CA TYR A 113 -5.47 -16.34 5.74
C TYR A 113 -6.66 -15.71 6.48
N GLU A 114 -7.05 -14.51 6.05
CA GLU A 114 -8.16 -13.77 6.63
C GLU A 114 -9.53 -14.13 6.00
N ARG A 115 -10.60 -13.78 6.69
CA ARG A 115 -11.94 -13.84 6.14
C ARG A 115 -12.09 -12.73 5.08
N LYS A 116 -12.39 -13.13 3.83
CA LYS A 116 -12.60 -12.21 2.71
C LYS A 116 -13.74 -11.23 3.00
N GLN A 117 -13.49 -9.96 2.80
CA GLN A 117 -14.47 -8.87 2.76
C GLN A 117 -13.96 -7.75 1.84
N LYS A 118 -14.79 -6.74 1.50
CA LYS A 118 -14.38 -5.61 0.65
C LYS A 118 -13.16 -4.91 1.29
N GLY A 119 -12.07 -4.70 0.54
CA GLY A 119 -10.81 -4.13 1.05
C GLY A 119 -9.96 -5.06 1.93
N ARG A 120 -10.31 -6.38 2.04
CA ARG A 120 -9.53 -7.38 2.78
C ARG A 120 -9.46 -8.69 2.02
N TYR A 121 -8.27 -9.04 1.58
CA TYR A 121 -7.98 -10.20 0.74
C TYR A 121 -6.90 -11.07 1.38
N ARG A 122 -6.80 -12.33 0.93
CA ARG A 122 -5.75 -13.26 1.38
C ARG A 122 -4.41 -13.01 0.73
N GLN A 123 -4.41 -12.44 -0.47
CA GLN A 123 -3.28 -11.77 -1.10
C GLN A 123 -3.69 -10.30 -1.28
N PHE A 124 -2.89 -9.38 -0.77
CA PHE A 124 -3.11 -7.94 -0.83
C PHE A 124 -1.77 -7.23 -0.98
N ASN A 125 -1.76 -6.00 -1.48
CA ASN A 125 -0.55 -5.24 -1.66
C ASN A 125 -0.36 -4.23 -0.54
N GLN A 126 0.83 -4.22 0.03
CA GLN A 126 1.27 -3.19 0.96
C GLN A 126 2.33 -2.30 0.32
N PHE A 127 2.13 -1.00 0.45
CA PHE A 127 3.18 -0.01 0.40
C PHE A 127 3.54 0.36 1.84
N GLY A 128 4.82 0.31 2.18
CA GLY A 128 5.26 0.61 3.53
C GLY A 128 6.59 1.31 3.56
N VAL A 129 6.87 2.00 4.65
CA VAL A 129 8.13 2.68 4.92
C VAL A 129 8.71 2.28 6.26
N GLU A 130 10.02 2.28 6.36
CA GLU A 130 10.76 2.00 7.59
C GLU A 130 11.92 2.99 7.72
N ALA A 131 11.97 3.73 8.83
CA ALA A 131 13.09 4.59 9.22
C ALA A 131 13.79 3.96 10.41
N ILE A 132 15.01 3.46 10.21
CA ILE A 132 15.78 2.70 11.21
C ILE A 132 17.02 3.48 11.63
N GLY A 133 17.30 3.52 12.94
CA GLY A 133 18.47 4.21 13.51
C GLY A 133 18.20 5.64 13.94
N ALA A 134 16.94 6.06 14.13
CA ALA A 134 16.59 7.39 14.63
C ALA A 134 15.75 7.31 15.91
N GLU A 135 16.26 7.89 17.00
CA GLU A 135 15.57 7.93 18.29
C GLU A 135 14.73 9.20 18.50
N ASN A 136 15.00 10.25 17.72
CA ASN A 136 14.34 11.54 17.90
C ASN A 136 12.85 11.49 17.54
N PRO A 137 11.93 12.01 18.38
CA PRO A 137 10.48 12.03 18.10
C PRO A 137 10.09 12.76 16.82
N SER A 138 10.97 13.60 16.25
CA SER A 138 10.69 14.28 14.99
C SER A 138 10.56 13.32 13.80
N VAL A 139 11.20 12.14 13.85
CA VAL A 139 11.02 11.14 12.79
C VAL A 139 9.64 10.48 12.88
N ASP A 140 9.08 10.36 14.09
CA ASP A 140 7.70 9.89 14.27
C ASP A 140 6.73 10.88 13.62
N ALA A 141 6.92 12.18 13.91
CA ALA A 141 6.10 13.22 13.31
C ALA A 141 6.25 13.28 11.77
N GLU A 142 7.47 13.08 11.22
CA GLU A 142 7.69 12.97 9.78
C GLU A 142 6.89 11.81 9.18
N VAL A 143 6.92 10.64 9.82
CA VAL A 143 6.20 9.44 9.36
C VAL A 143 4.69 9.65 9.39
N LEU A 144 4.14 10.25 10.46
CA LEU A 144 2.72 10.57 10.55
C LEU A 144 2.31 11.63 9.51
N ALA A 145 3.13 12.67 9.34
CA ALA A 145 2.92 13.71 8.31
C ALA A 145 2.93 13.12 6.90
N MET A 146 3.85 12.19 6.62
CA MET A 146 3.92 11.48 5.35
C MET A 146 2.65 10.67 5.07
N VAL A 147 2.14 9.95 6.06
CA VAL A 147 0.87 9.21 5.93
C VAL A 147 -0.26 10.16 5.54
N MET A 148 -0.41 11.29 6.23
CA MET A 148 -1.43 12.29 5.88
C MET A 148 -1.22 12.86 4.49
N HIS A 149 0.02 13.20 4.12
CA HIS A 149 0.36 13.72 2.80
C HIS A 149 0.01 12.74 1.68
N ILE A 150 0.33 11.45 1.85
CA ILE A 150 -0.02 10.40 0.86
C ILE A 150 -1.52 10.42 0.57
N TYR A 151 -2.37 10.30 1.58
CA TYR A 151 -3.81 10.20 1.35
C TYR A 151 -4.42 11.52 0.85
N GLN A 152 -3.93 12.65 1.33
CA GLN A 152 -4.36 13.98 0.87
C GLN A 152 -3.94 14.26 -0.59
N SER A 153 -2.79 13.74 -1.04
CA SER A 153 -2.33 13.90 -2.43
C SER A 153 -3.25 13.23 -3.45
N PHE A 154 -3.98 12.19 -3.02
CA PHE A 154 -5.03 11.57 -3.81
C PHE A 154 -6.39 12.29 -3.72
N GLY A 155 -6.48 13.38 -2.95
CA GLY A 155 -7.70 14.19 -2.81
C GLY A 155 -8.64 13.74 -1.70
N LEU A 156 -8.27 12.73 -0.88
CA LEU A 156 -9.08 12.26 0.25
C LEU A 156 -9.18 13.33 1.34
N LYS A 157 -10.39 13.54 1.86
CA LYS A 157 -10.68 14.59 2.84
C LYS A 157 -11.21 14.07 4.17
N HIS A 158 -11.92 12.95 4.15
CA HIS A 158 -12.54 12.36 5.33
C HIS A 158 -11.57 11.38 6.02
N LEU A 159 -10.52 11.94 6.60
CA LEU A 159 -9.42 11.22 7.23
C LEU A 159 -9.37 11.56 8.73
N LYS A 160 -9.10 10.53 9.53
CA LYS A 160 -8.96 10.63 10.97
C LYS A 160 -7.66 9.94 11.40
N LEU A 161 -6.68 10.73 11.83
CA LEU A 161 -5.45 10.21 12.41
C LEU A 161 -5.67 9.92 13.89
N VAL A 162 -5.52 8.67 14.29
CA VAL A 162 -5.63 8.22 15.67
C VAL A 162 -4.25 7.82 16.15
N ILE A 163 -3.85 8.35 17.30
CA ILE A 163 -2.52 8.08 17.90
C ILE A 163 -2.65 7.60 19.33
N ASN A 164 -1.65 6.86 19.78
CA ASN A 164 -1.46 6.46 21.17
C ASN A 164 0.04 6.25 21.44
N SER A 165 0.43 6.23 22.70
CA SER A 165 1.69 5.65 23.15
C SER A 165 1.43 4.29 23.78
N VAL A 166 2.11 3.25 23.28
CA VAL A 166 2.08 1.92 23.93
C VAL A 166 3.23 1.72 24.90
N GLY A 167 3.97 2.80 25.20
CA GLY A 167 5.07 2.82 26.17
C GLY A 167 6.29 2.00 25.77
N ASP A 168 7.28 2.05 26.63
CA ASP A 168 8.43 1.16 26.59
C ASP A 168 8.13 -0.18 27.28
N MET A 169 9.10 -1.09 27.32
CA MET A 169 8.91 -2.41 27.94
C MET A 169 8.64 -2.34 29.44
N ALA A 170 9.20 -1.34 30.15
CA ALA A 170 9.00 -1.18 31.59
C ALA A 170 7.57 -0.67 31.89
N SER A 171 7.15 0.39 31.22
CA SER A 171 5.78 0.93 31.30
C SER A 171 4.74 -0.13 30.93
N ARG A 172 4.99 -0.93 29.89
CA ARG A 172 4.08 -2.02 29.47
C ARG A 172 3.93 -3.12 30.50
N LYS A 173 4.99 -3.45 31.23
CA LYS A 173 4.92 -4.46 32.28
C LYS A 173 3.95 -4.05 33.38
N GLU A 174 4.08 -2.84 33.92
CA GLU A 174 3.20 -2.31 34.96
C GLU A 174 1.75 -2.18 34.46
N TYR A 175 1.59 -1.72 33.22
CA TYR A 175 0.28 -1.60 32.60
C TYR A 175 -0.40 -2.96 32.39
N ASN A 176 0.33 -3.98 31.94
CA ASN A 176 -0.21 -5.34 31.78
C ASN A 176 -0.69 -5.92 33.11
N GLU A 177 0.06 -5.71 34.20
CA GLU A 177 -0.36 -6.12 35.55
C GLU A 177 -1.66 -5.42 35.96
N ALA A 178 -1.79 -4.13 35.68
CA ALA A 178 -3.01 -3.36 35.94
C ALA A 178 -4.20 -3.86 35.13
N LEU A 179 -3.99 -4.17 33.83
CA LEU A 179 -5.01 -4.73 32.94
C LEU A 179 -5.48 -6.11 33.40
N VAL A 180 -4.55 -6.99 33.79
CA VAL A 180 -4.91 -8.31 34.35
C VAL A 180 -5.79 -8.13 35.58
N LYS A 181 -5.37 -7.32 36.54
CA LYS A 181 -6.16 -7.04 37.76
C LYS A 181 -7.54 -6.46 37.44
N HIS A 182 -7.64 -5.63 36.40
CA HIS A 182 -8.90 -5.01 35.99
C HIS A 182 -9.87 -6.00 35.34
N PHE A 183 -9.37 -6.84 34.43
CA PHE A 183 -10.22 -7.76 33.68
C PHE A 183 -10.47 -9.10 34.38
N GLU A 184 -9.58 -9.59 35.24
CA GLU A 184 -9.69 -10.91 35.89
C GLU A 184 -11.05 -11.17 36.55
N PRO A 185 -11.67 -10.21 37.28
CA PRO A 185 -12.97 -10.44 37.90
C PRO A 185 -14.12 -10.68 36.90
N VAL A 186 -14.02 -10.14 35.70
CA VAL A 186 -15.10 -10.14 34.69
C VAL A 186 -14.75 -10.89 33.41
N ILE A 187 -13.54 -11.44 33.32
CA ILE A 187 -13.04 -12.07 32.06
C ILE A 187 -13.88 -13.26 31.59
N HIS A 188 -14.57 -13.93 32.52
CA HIS A 188 -15.47 -15.06 32.21
C HIS A 188 -16.68 -14.64 31.35
N GLU A 189 -17.00 -13.35 31.28
CA GLU A 189 -18.04 -12.78 30.42
C GLU A 189 -17.56 -12.44 29.02
N PHE A 190 -16.26 -12.51 28.77
CA PHE A 190 -15.64 -12.12 27.51
C PHE A 190 -15.55 -13.33 26.55
N CYS A 191 -15.30 -13.05 25.26
CA CYS A 191 -15.09 -14.09 24.26
C CYS A 191 -13.87 -14.95 24.58
N SER A 192 -13.82 -16.16 24.00
CA SER A 192 -12.74 -17.13 24.25
C SER A 192 -11.35 -16.57 23.95
N ASP A 193 -11.23 -15.74 22.91
CA ASP A 193 -9.95 -15.10 22.55
C ASP A 193 -9.51 -14.12 23.64
N CYS A 194 -10.41 -13.30 24.21
CA CYS A 194 -10.09 -12.41 25.31
C CYS A 194 -9.71 -13.17 26.58
N GLN A 195 -10.40 -14.26 26.90
CA GLN A 195 -10.06 -15.12 28.03
C GLN A 195 -8.65 -15.69 27.90
N SER A 196 -8.26 -16.14 26.72
CA SER A 196 -6.90 -16.64 26.49
C SER A 196 -5.82 -15.54 26.51
N ARG A 197 -6.17 -14.32 26.13
CA ARG A 197 -5.26 -13.16 26.09
C ARG A 197 -4.96 -12.57 27.47
N LEU A 198 -5.78 -12.82 28.48
CA LEU A 198 -5.65 -12.18 29.78
C LEU A 198 -4.24 -12.27 30.36
N HIS A 199 -3.61 -13.45 30.29
CA HIS A 199 -2.28 -13.67 30.84
C HIS A 199 -1.16 -13.70 29.80
N THR A 200 -1.50 -13.71 28.50
CA THR A 200 -0.51 -13.73 27.41
C THR A 200 -0.27 -12.35 26.80
N ASN A 201 -1.34 -11.60 26.55
CA ASN A 201 -1.28 -10.24 26.00
C ASN A 201 -2.56 -9.47 26.33
N PRO A 202 -2.72 -8.98 27.59
CA PRO A 202 -3.94 -8.34 28.05
C PRO A 202 -4.27 -7.05 27.29
N MET A 203 -3.30 -6.35 26.73
CA MET A 203 -3.54 -5.17 25.88
C MET A 203 -4.43 -5.49 24.68
N ARG A 204 -4.35 -6.71 24.12
CA ARG A 204 -5.17 -7.14 22.99
C ARG A 204 -6.65 -7.35 23.33
N ILE A 205 -7.02 -7.30 24.62
CA ILE A 205 -8.43 -7.30 25.05
C ILE A 205 -9.09 -5.97 24.67
N LEU A 206 -8.34 -4.86 24.73
CA LEU A 206 -8.82 -3.51 24.37
C LEU A 206 -9.22 -3.39 22.90
N ASP A 207 -8.57 -4.14 22.01
CA ASP A 207 -8.84 -4.16 20.55
C ASP A 207 -9.84 -5.26 20.16
N CYS A 208 -10.57 -5.84 21.10
CA CYS A 208 -11.49 -6.93 20.80
C CYS A 208 -12.76 -6.43 20.08
N LYS A 209 -12.98 -6.91 18.84
CA LYS A 209 -14.15 -6.53 18.05
C LYS A 209 -15.47 -7.08 18.59
N VAL A 210 -15.42 -8.17 19.36
CA VAL A 210 -16.61 -8.82 19.95
C VAL A 210 -17.02 -8.13 21.24
N ASP A 211 -16.04 -7.78 22.09
CA ASP A 211 -16.28 -7.29 23.44
C ASP A 211 -16.09 -5.77 23.61
N ARG A 212 -15.77 -5.04 22.52
CA ARG A 212 -15.42 -3.61 22.55
C ARG A 212 -16.44 -2.70 23.26
N ASP A 213 -17.71 -3.09 23.27
CA ASP A 213 -18.79 -2.28 23.84
C ASP A 213 -19.00 -2.54 25.35
N LYS A 214 -18.27 -3.51 25.92
CA LYS A 214 -18.36 -3.84 27.35
C LYS A 214 -17.84 -2.71 28.23
N GLU A 215 -18.51 -2.49 29.37
CA GLU A 215 -18.15 -1.44 30.32
C GLU A 215 -16.72 -1.58 30.83
N ALA A 216 -16.26 -2.81 31.05
CA ALA A 216 -14.87 -3.07 31.46
C ALA A 216 -13.81 -2.62 30.43
N ILE A 217 -14.13 -2.59 29.14
CA ILE A 217 -13.24 -2.00 28.12
C ILE A 217 -13.20 -0.48 28.28
N LYS A 218 -14.35 0.15 28.44
CA LYS A 218 -14.47 1.62 28.55
C LYS A 218 -13.82 2.18 29.83
N THR A 219 -13.80 1.38 30.86
CA THR A 219 -13.24 1.75 32.17
C THR A 219 -11.86 1.19 32.46
N ALA A 220 -11.25 0.58 31.45
CA ALA A 220 -9.88 0.03 31.55
C ALA A 220 -8.87 1.15 31.85
N PRO A 221 -7.82 0.86 32.64
CA PRO A 221 -6.75 1.80 32.90
C PRO A 221 -6.09 2.20 31.56
N ARG A 222 -5.59 3.43 31.48
CA ARG A 222 -4.95 3.97 30.26
C ARG A 222 -3.45 3.76 30.34
N ILE A 223 -2.83 3.36 29.25
CA ILE A 223 -1.36 3.18 29.19
C ILE A 223 -0.62 4.49 29.53
N THR A 224 -1.19 5.64 29.17
CA THR A 224 -0.62 6.96 29.44
C THR A 224 -0.42 7.26 30.93
N ASP A 225 -1.17 6.59 31.81
CA ASP A 225 -1.04 6.73 33.27
C ASP A 225 0.13 5.90 33.84
N PHE A 226 0.72 5.01 33.03
CA PHE A 226 1.81 4.11 33.39
C PHE A 226 3.12 4.43 32.64
N LEU A 227 3.12 5.46 31.78
CA LEU A 227 4.34 5.89 31.10
C LEU A 227 5.33 6.44 32.13
N ASN A 228 6.59 5.98 32.04
CA ASN A 228 7.66 6.63 32.76
C ASN A 228 7.92 8.04 32.19
N GLU A 229 8.69 8.86 32.91
CA GLU A 229 8.94 10.26 32.54
C GLU A 229 9.55 10.42 31.14
N GLU A 230 10.40 9.50 30.73
CA GLU A 230 11.04 9.51 29.42
C GLU A 230 10.02 9.22 28.29
N SER A 231 9.25 8.13 28.41
CA SER A 231 8.21 7.77 27.47
C SER A 231 7.11 8.83 27.37
N LYS A 232 6.78 9.46 28.50
CA LYS A 232 5.81 10.55 28.54
C LYS A 232 6.35 11.79 27.81
N ALA A 233 7.59 12.21 28.12
CA ALA A 233 8.23 13.33 27.45
C ALA A 233 8.36 13.09 25.94
N TYR A 234 8.70 11.87 25.55
CA TYR A 234 8.76 11.46 24.15
C TYR A 234 7.42 11.66 23.44
N TYR A 235 6.34 11.13 24.01
CA TYR A 235 5.01 11.21 23.43
C TYR A 235 4.49 12.65 23.34
N GLU A 236 4.71 13.47 24.40
CA GLU A 236 4.36 14.89 24.39
C GLU A 236 5.12 15.64 23.27
N GLN A 237 6.37 15.27 23.01
CA GLN A 237 7.17 15.89 21.96
C GLN A 237 6.68 15.51 20.55
N VAL A 238 6.24 14.25 20.34
CA VAL A 238 5.59 13.85 19.09
C VAL A 238 4.34 14.69 18.83
N LYS A 239 3.49 14.86 19.86
CA LYS A 239 2.27 15.69 19.76
C LYS A 239 2.59 17.14 19.44
N ALA A 240 3.59 17.72 20.11
CA ALA A 240 4.02 19.09 19.86
C ALA A 240 4.47 19.29 18.39
N TYR A 241 5.20 18.34 17.80
CA TYR A 241 5.57 18.40 16.39
C TYR A 241 4.36 18.29 15.47
N LEU A 242 3.37 17.46 15.80
CA LEU A 242 2.13 17.36 14.99
C LEU A 242 1.33 18.65 15.06
N ASP A 243 1.27 19.29 16.25
CA ASP A 243 0.61 20.58 16.44
C ASP A 243 1.33 21.69 15.62
N ASP A 244 2.65 21.73 15.65
CA ASP A 244 3.48 22.65 14.85
C ASP A 244 3.27 22.46 13.33
N LEU A 245 3.05 21.23 12.89
CA LEU A 245 2.74 20.89 11.50
C LEU A 245 1.28 21.15 11.12
N GLY A 246 0.42 21.46 12.10
CA GLY A 246 -1.01 21.65 11.89
C GLY A 246 -1.75 20.35 11.50
N ILE A 247 -1.24 19.20 11.91
CA ILE A 247 -1.84 17.90 11.62
C ILE A 247 -2.82 17.54 12.73
N PRO A 248 -4.13 17.48 12.44
CA PRO A 248 -5.11 17.08 13.45
C PRO A 248 -5.00 15.59 13.76
N TYR A 249 -5.07 15.26 15.05
CA TYR A 249 -5.06 13.88 15.54
C TYR A 249 -6.04 13.70 16.70
N ILE A 250 -6.36 12.45 16.98
CA ILE A 250 -7.17 12.04 18.14
C ILE A 250 -6.35 11.05 18.95
N GLU A 251 -6.25 11.27 20.25
CA GLU A 251 -5.66 10.31 21.17
C GLU A 251 -6.70 9.25 21.54
N ASP A 252 -6.39 7.98 21.29
CA ASP A 252 -7.24 6.85 21.70
C ASP A 252 -6.42 5.90 22.60
N PRO A 253 -6.71 5.88 23.90
CA PRO A 253 -6.00 5.02 24.85
C PRO A 253 -6.21 3.52 24.60
N ASN A 254 -7.22 3.15 23.83
CA ASN A 254 -7.51 1.77 23.45
C ASN A 254 -6.83 1.35 22.15
N LEU A 255 -6.18 2.30 21.45
CA LEU A 255 -5.43 1.97 20.24
C LEU A 255 -4.21 1.11 20.61
N VAL A 256 -4.31 -0.16 20.31
CA VAL A 256 -3.21 -1.13 20.33
C VAL A 256 -3.04 -1.72 18.95
N ARG A 257 -1.84 -2.19 18.63
CA ARG A 257 -1.55 -2.74 17.29
C ARG A 257 -1.66 -4.26 17.29
N GLY A 258 -1.96 -4.83 16.12
CA GLY A 258 -2.10 -6.26 15.91
C GLY A 258 -0.80 -7.07 15.92
N LEU A 259 0.35 -6.41 16.11
CA LEU A 259 1.69 -6.99 16.11
C LEU A 259 2.38 -6.60 17.43
N ASP A 260 3.13 -7.53 18.03
CA ASP A 260 3.63 -7.37 19.40
C ASP A 260 4.89 -6.50 19.51
N TYR A 261 5.55 -6.20 18.41
CA TYR A 261 6.82 -5.45 18.39
C TYR A 261 6.69 -3.95 18.63
N TYR A 262 5.48 -3.39 18.59
CA TYR A 262 5.32 -1.94 18.74
C TYR A 262 5.68 -1.44 20.15
N THR A 263 6.33 -0.29 20.21
CA THR A 263 6.70 0.46 21.41
C THR A 263 6.41 1.94 21.17
N HIS A 264 6.33 2.77 22.23
CA HIS A 264 6.10 4.21 22.12
C HIS A 264 4.95 4.58 21.18
N THR A 265 5.23 5.31 20.11
CA THR A 265 4.21 5.80 19.17
C THR A 265 3.53 4.67 18.41
N ALA A 266 2.22 4.60 18.50
CA ALA A 266 1.34 3.76 17.69
C ALA A 266 0.27 4.63 17.04
N PHE A 267 -0.08 4.34 15.78
CA PHE A 267 -1.09 5.13 15.09
C PHE A 267 -1.87 4.32 14.03
N GLU A 268 -3.04 4.82 13.72
CA GLU A 268 -3.86 4.41 12.58
C GLU A 268 -4.41 5.62 11.85
N LEU A 269 -4.39 5.57 10.52
CA LEU A 269 -5.18 6.47 9.70
C LEU A 269 -6.47 5.76 9.33
N MET A 270 -7.59 6.39 9.63
CA MET A 270 -8.92 5.84 9.42
C MET A 270 -9.71 6.70 8.44
N MET A 271 -10.58 6.06 7.69
CA MET A 271 -11.62 6.73 6.92
C MET A 271 -12.72 7.21 7.88
N ASP A 272 -13.05 8.49 7.81
CA ASP A 272 -14.08 9.16 8.64
C ASP A 272 -15.22 9.71 7.76
N ASN A 273 -15.54 8.98 6.70
CA ASN A 273 -16.62 9.36 5.80
C ASN A 273 -17.97 9.03 6.46
N PRO A 274 -18.83 10.03 6.75
CA PRO A 274 -20.11 9.84 7.43
C PRO A 274 -21.13 9.02 6.62
N ASN A 275 -20.91 8.87 5.32
CA ASN A 275 -21.76 8.08 4.44
C ASN A 275 -21.29 6.63 4.27
N TYR A 276 -20.14 6.27 4.87
CA TYR A 276 -19.59 4.92 4.79
C TYR A 276 -20.05 4.08 5.98
N ASP A 277 -20.80 3.02 5.68
CA ASP A 277 -21.32 2.05 6.66
C ASP A 277 -20.55 0.72 6.69
N GLY A 278 -19.44 0.65 5.93
CA GLY A 278 -18.61 -0.55 5.83
C GLY A 278 -17.79 -0.84 7.09
N ALA A 279 -17.40 -2.10 7.24
CA ALA A 279 -16.68 -2.59 8.42
C ALA A 279 -15.18 -2.23 8.46
N ILE A 280 -14.59 -1.79 7.34
CA ILE A 280 -13.15 -1.48 7.24
C ILE A 280 -12.98 0.03 7.20
N THR A 281 -12.59 0.62 8.31
CA THR A 281 -12.27 2.04 8.42
C THR A 281 -10.77 2.31 8.43
N THR A 282 -9.94 1.41 8.97
CA THR A 282 -8.48 1.58 9.01
C THR A 282 -7.87 1.46 7.62
N LEU A 283 -7.26 2.53 7.14
CA LEU A 283 -6.61 2.63 5.84
C LEU A 283 -5.12 2.28 5.91
N CYS A 284 -4.45 2.76 6.95
CA CYS A 284 -3.03 2.63 7.20
C CYS A 284 -2.78 2.47 8.69
N GLY A 285 -1.67 1.87 9.05
CA GLY A 285 -1.26 1.83 10.43
C GLY A 285 0.23 1.56 10.58
N GLY A 286 0.77 2.08 11.66
CA GLY A 286 2.19 2.02 11.94
C GLY A 286 2.52 2.33 13.39
N GLY A 287 3.80 2.58 13.62
CA GLY A 287 4.34 2.94 14.92
C GLY A 287 5.81 2.61 15.05
N ARG A 288 6.33 2.89 16.23
CA ARG A 288 7.72 2.62 16.60
C ARG A 288 7.88 1.19 17.08
N TYR A 289 9.05 0.59 16.80
CA TYR A 289 9.34 -0.81 17.12
C TYR A 289 10.76 -0.98 17.68
N ASN A 290 11.04 -0.28 18.78
CA ASN A 290 12.31 -0.46 19.50
C ASN A 290 12.37 -1.87 20.08
N GLY A 291 13.50 -2.57 19.87
CA GLY A 291 13.70 -3.96 20.32
C GLY A 291 13.42 -5.02 19.25
N LEU A 292 12.82 -4.69 18.11
CA LEU A 292 12.60 -5.67 17.04
C LEU A 292 13.91 -6.15 16.43
N LEU A 293 14.90 -5.26 16.29
CA LEU A 293 16.20 -5.65 15.75
C LEU A 293 16.92 -6.64 16.66
N GLU A 294 16.96 -6.37 17.98
CA GLU A 294 17.54 -7.27 18.97
C GLU A 294 16.81 -8.62 19.01
N LEU A 295 15.47 -8.59 18.90
CA LEU A 295 14.67 -9.80 18.85
C LEU A 295 15.02 -10.70 17.67
N LEU A 296 15.54 -10.13 16.58
CA LEU A 296 16.01 -10.80 15.37
C LEU A 296 17.55 -10.95 15.33
N ASP A 297 18.22 -10.94 16.50
CA ASP A 297 19.67 -11.10 16.69
C ASP A 297 20.50 -9.97 16.05
N GLY A 298 19.92 -8.78 15.89
CA GLY A 298 20.53 -7.58 15.37
C GLY A 298 21.06 -6.61 16.42
N PRO A 299 21.56 -5.45 16.02
CA PRO A 299 21.99 -4.40 16.94
C PRO A 299 20.83 -3.78 17.71
N SER A 300 21.14 -3.14 18.86
CA SER A 300 20.18 -2.33 19.61
C SER A 300 19.97 -1.02 18.90
N GLU A 301 18.96 -0.99 18.04
CA GLU A 301 18.57 0.20 17.29
C GLU A 301 17.05 0.36 17.24
N THR A 302 16.62 1.58 17.03
CA THR A 302 15.22 1.94 16.98
C THR A 302 14.70 1.97 15.54
N GLY A 303 13.42 1.76 15.39
CA GLY A 303 12.76 1.89 14.09
C GLY A 303 11.35 2.42 14.22
N ILE A 304 10.88 3.09 13.19
CA ILE A 304 9.49 3.50 13.01
C ILE A 304 9.08 3.32 11.56
N GLY A 305 7.85 2.88 11.35
CA GLY A 305 7.33 2.72 10.00
C GLY A 305 5.81 2.65 9.96
N PHE A 306 5.29 2.53 8.76
CA PHE A 306 3.89 2.23 8.52
C PHE A 306 3.72 1.34 7.30
N ALA A 307 2.54 0.73 7.20
CA ALA A 307 2.11 0.08 5.98
C ALA A 307 0.67 0.47 5.64
N LEU A 308 0.42 0.80 4.37
CA LEU A 308 -0.91 0.98 3.80
C LEU A 308 -1.24 -0.17 2.85
N SER A 309 -2.54 -0.47 2.68
CA SER A 309 -3.02 -1.38 1.65
C SER A 309 -3.51 -0.59 0.45
N ILE A 310 -3.02 -0.93 -0.75
CA ILE A 310 -3.47 -0.31 -2.00
C ILE A 310 -4.96 -0.57 -2.21
N GLU A 311 -5.45 -1.76 -1.86
CA GLU A 311 -6.87 -2.11 -1.95
C GLU A 311 -7.75 -1.21 -1.07
N ARG A 312 -7.26 -0.83 0.13
CA ARG A 312 -8.00 0.06 1.02
C ARG A 312 -7.93 1.52 0.59
N LEU A 313 -6.82 1.94 0.00
CA LEU A 313 -6.72 3.25 -0.63
C LEU A 313 -7.71 3.38 -1.80
N LEU A 314 -7.77 2.36 -2.68
CA LEU A 314 -8.75 2.31 -3.76
C LEU A 314 -10.19 2.34 -3.25
N LEU A 315 -10.47 1.61 -2.16
CA LEU A 315 -11.78 1.64 -1.50
C LEU A 315 -12.12 3.05 -1.00
N ALA A 316 -11.18 3.73 -0.36
CA ALA A 316 -11.42 5.09 0.15
C ALA A 316 -11.69 6.08 -0.98
N LEU A 317 -10.95 5.98 -2.10
CA LEU A 317 -11.19 6.80 -3.30
C LEU A 317 -12.60 6.55 -3.88
N GLU A 318 -13.01 5.28 -3.98
CA GLU A 318 -14.34 4.91 -4.43
C GLU A 318 -15.45 5.49 -3.53
N GLU A 319 -15.30 5.37 -2.20
CA GLU A 319 -16.28 5.82 -1.21
C GLU A 319 -16.37 7.37 -1.13
N GLU A 320 -15.31 8.08 -1.48
CA GLU A 320 -15.35 9.55 -1.62
C GLU A 320 -15.71 10.03 -3.04
N GLY A 321 -15.93 9.09 -3.99
CA GLY A 321 -16.27 9.43 -5.38
C GLY A 321 -15.14 10.12 -6.13
N ILE A 322 -13.90 9.85 -5.77
CA ILE A 322 -12.71 10.43 -6.41
C ILE A 322 -12.35 9.60 -7.64
N GLU A 323 -12.44 10.24 -8.80
CA GLU A 323 -11.98 9.68 -10.07
C GLU A 323 -10.52 10.02 -10.30
N LEU A 324 -9.71 8.99 -10.64
CA LEU A 324 -8.31 9.18 -10.98
C LEU A 324 -8.20 9.61 -12.45
N ASP A 325 -7.43 10.67 -12.69
CA ASP A 325 -7.15 11.15 -14.05
C ASP A 325 -6.10 10.26 -14.72
N ILE A 326 -6.57 9.22 -15.40
CA ILE A 326 -5.71 8.21 -16.02
C ILE A 326 -5.88 8.29 -17.53
N GLU A 327 -4.96 8.94 -18.21
CA GLU A 327 -4.91 8.94 -19.66
C GLU A 327 -4.22 7.67 -20.20
N GLU A 328 -5.00 6.77 -20.83
CA GLU A 328 -4.52 5.61 -21.56
C GLU A 328 -4.99 5.64 -23.02
N ASN A 329 -4.78 6.75 -23.70
CA ASN A 329 -5.17 6.89 -25.09
C ASN A 329 -4.05 6.41 -26.03
N LEU A 330 -4.44 5.77 -27.13
CA LEU A 330 -3.55 5.61 -28.28
C LEU A 330 -3.37 6.99 -28.93
N ASP A 331 -2.11 7.30 -29.29
CA ASP A 331 -1.87 8.51 -30.07
C ASP A 331 -2.42 8.35 -31.49
N LEU A 332 -2.21 7.16 -32.07
CA LEU A 332 -2.59 6.90 -33.46
C LEU A 332 -3.12 5.49 -33.66
N PHE A 333 -4.23 5.37 -34.43
CA PHE A 333 -4.69 4.08 -34.95
C PHE A 333 -4.61 4.07 -36.48
N ILE A 334 -3.92 3.05 -37.05
CA ILE A 334 -3.72 2.89 -38.49
C ILE A 334 -4.81 2.01 -39.06
N VAL A 335 -5.62 2.54 -39.96
CA VAL A 335 -6.62 1.82 -40.75
C VAL A 335 -5.99 1.46 -42.08
N THR A 336 -6.13 0.22 -42.53
CA THR A 336 -5.51 -0.25 -43.79
C THR A 336 -6.55 -0.76 -44.78
N MET A 337 -6.28 -0.52 -46.09
CA MET A 337 -7.05 -1.03 -47.22
C MET A 337 -6.12 -1.77 -48.19
N GLY A 338 -6.24 -3.10 -48.22
CA GLY A 338 -5.44 -3.96 -49.10
C GLY A 338 -4.13 -4.44 -48.48
N ASP A 339 -3.58 -5.49 -49.09
CA ASP A 339 -2.40 -6.20 -48.57
C ASP A 339 -1.12 -5.35 -48.59
N GLN A 340 -0.97 -4.49 -49.58
CA GLN A 340 0.20 -3.61 -49.68
C GLN A 340 0.21 -2.58 -48.56
N ALA A 341 -0.95 -1.95 -48.30
CA ALA A 341 -1.13 -1.02 -47.19
C ALA A 341 -0.92 -1.71 -45.84
N ASP A 342 -1.39 -2.94 -45.66
CA ASP A 342 -1.18 -3.71 -44.42
C ASP A 342 0.31 -4.01 -44.16
N ARG A 343 1.05 -4.41 -45.18
CA ARG A 343 2.50 -4.63 -45.09
C ARG A 343 3.26 -3.35 -44.75
N TYR A 344 2.87 -2.22 -45.36
CA TYR A 344 3.46 -0.92 -45.07
C TYR A 344 3.15 -0.49 -43.63
N ALA A 345 1.90 -0.64 -43.19
CA ALA A 345 1.47 -0.29 -41.85
C ALA A 345 2.25 -1.03 -40.74
N VAL A 346 2.68 -2.29 -41.00
CA VAL A 346 3.53 -3.02 -40.03
C VAL A 346 4.89 -2.34 -39.87
N LYS A 347 5.50 -1.86 -40.94
CA LYS A 347 6.79 -1.14 -40.89
C LYS A 347 6.62 0.22 -40.20
N LEU A 348 5.57 0.94 -40.61
CA LEU A 348 5.24 2.25 -40.05
C LEU A 348 4.95 2.15 -38.53
N LEU A 349 4.15 1.18 -38.12
CA LEU A 349 3.82 0.93 -36.73
C LEU A 349 5.07 0.68 -35.87
N ASN A 350 5.99 -0.16 -36.39
CA ASN A 350 7.26 -0.40 -35.73
C ASN A 350 8.09 0.88 -35.61
N HIS A 351 8.14 1.69 -36.66
CA HIS A 351 8.87 2.96 -36.67
C HIS A 351 8.27 3.97 -35.67
N LEU A 352 6.96 4.14 -35.64
CA LEU A 352 6.23 5.01 -34.70
C LEU A 352 6.52 4.61 -33.24
N ARG A 353 6.41 3.32 -32.92
CA ARG A 353 6.65 2.78 -31.57
C ARG A 353 8.10 3.00 -31.11
N HIS A 354 9.09 2.85 -31.98
CA HIS A 354 10.49 3.15 -31.66
C HIS A 354 10.75 4.64 -31.43
N ASN A 355 9.86 5.50 -31.90
CA ASN A 355 9.89 6.94 -31.66
C ASN A 355 8.99 7.39 -30.50
N GLY A 356 8.49 6.46 -29.67
CA GLY A 356 7.70 6.74 -28.47
C GLY A 356 6.22 7.04 -28.72
N ILE A 357 5.72 6.89 -29.96
CA ILE A 357 4.33 7.14 -30.32
C ILE A 357 3.51 5.87 -30.05
N LYS A 358 2.47 5.98 -29.24
CA LYS A 358 1.56 4.88 -28.93
C LYS A 358 0.63 4.62 -30.09
N ALA A 359 0.97 3.67 -30.95
CA ALA A 359 0.21 3.37 -32.15
C ALA A 359 -0.21 1.91 -32.23
N ASP A 360 -1.36 1.65 -32.86
CA ASP A 360 -1.87 0.30 -33.14
C ASP A 360 -2.61 0.24 -34.48
N LYS A 361 -2.96 -0.97 -34.92
CA LYS A 361 -3.71 -1.23 -36.15
C LYS A 361 -4.70 -2.38 -35.95
N ASP A 362 -5.57 -2.60 -36.96
CA ASP A 362 -6.43 -3.78 -36.97
C ASP A 362 -5.66 -5.04 -37.37
N TYR A 363 -5.72 -6.08 -36.53
CA TYR A 363 -5.11 -7.39 -36.83
C TYR A 363 -6.14 -8.45 -37.24
N LEU A 364 -7.42 -8.10 -37.33
CA LEU A 364 -8.50 -9.05 -37.69
C LEU A 364 -9.03 -8.86 -39.08
N GLN A 365 -8.33 -8.06 -39.92
CA GLN A 365 -8.69 -7.77 -41.33
C GLN A 365 -10.14 -7.29 -41.49
N ARG A 366 -10.60 -6.45 -40.56
CA ARG A 366 -11.94 -5.88 -40.62
C ARG A 366 -12.06 -4.89 -41.75
N LYS A 367 -13.30 -4.73 -42.27
CA LYS A 367 -13.59 -3.62 -43.20
C LYS A 367 -13.33 -2.27 -42.49
N ILE A 368 -13.03 -1.21 -43.28
CA ILE A 368 -12.72 0.15 -42.79
C ILE A 368 -13.65 0.59 -41.64
N LYS A 369 -14.97 0.43 -41.81
CA LYS A 369 -15.95 0.77 -40.78
C LYS A 369 -15.72 0.02 -39.47
N GLY A 370 -15.24 -1.23 -39.53
CA GLY A 370 -14.91 -2.05 -38.36
C GLY A 370 -13.63 -1.59 -37.70
N GLN A 371 -12.60 -1.23 -38.49
CA GLN A 371 -11.33 -0.68 -38.02
C GLN A 371 -11.55 0.67 -37.34
N MET A 372 -12.32 1.58 -37.93
CA MET A 372 -12.66 2.88 -37.33
C MET A 372 -13.40 2.73 -35.97
N LYS A 373 -14.35 1.78 -35.87
CA LYS A 373 -14.98 1.46 -34.60
C LYS A 373 -14.01 0.91 -33.57
N GLN A 374 -12.97 0.21 -34.00
CA GLN A 374 -11.92 -0.27 -33.10
C GLN A 374 -11.06 0.88 -32.62
N ALA A 375 -10.68 1.83 -33.49
CA ALA A 375 -9.97 3.05 -33.13
C ALA A 375 -10.71 3.83 -32.03
N ASP A 376 -12.01 4.02 -32.22
CA ASP A 376 -12.89 4.71 -31.26
C ASP A 376 -12.95 3.98 -29.91
N ARG A 377 -13.13 2.65 -29.90
CA ARG A 377 -13.14 1.83 -28.67
C ARG A 377 -11.82 1.84 -27.92
N LEU A 378 -10.69 1.98 -28.62
CA LEU A 378 -9.37 2.07 -28.03
C LEU A 378 -9.00 3.49 -27.60
N GLY A 379 -9.89 4.46 -27.77
CA GLY A 379 -9.65 5.86 -27.41
C GLY A 379 -8.50 6.47 -28.22
N ALA A 380 -8.34 6.11 -29.51
CA ALA A 380 -7.30 6.68 -30.33
C ALA A 380 -7.52 8.18 -30.52
N LYS A 381 -6.51 9.01 -30.20
CA LYS A 381 -6.56 10.47 -30.39
C LYS A 381 -6.65 10.82 -31.88
N PHE A 382 -5.90 10.09 -32.71
CA PHE A 382 -5.85 10.29 -34.13
C PHE A 382 -6.03 8.97 -34.90
N THR A 383 -6.50 9.08 -36.13
CA THR A 383 -6.54 7.96 -37.09
C THR A 383 -5.97 8.38 -38.44
N ILE A 384 -5.35 7.44 -39.14
CA ILE A 384 -4.97 7.55 -40.54
C ILE A 384 -5.55 6.37 -41.30
N VAL A 385 -5.86 6.58 -42.57
CA VAL A 385 -6.29 5.52 -43.48
C VAL A 385 -5.24 5.38 -44.59
N ILE A 386 -4.65 4.19 -44.70
CA ILE A 386 -3.64 3.89 -45.72
C ILE A 386 -4.23 2.92 -46.73
N GLY A 387 -4.26 3.32 -47.97
CA GLY A 387 -4.55 2.51 -49.15
C GLY A 387 -3.47 2.70 -50.22
N ASP A 388 -3.71 2.20 -51.42
CA ASP A 388 -2.76 2.29 -52.52
C ASP A 388 -2.50 3.75 -52.97
N GLN A 389 -3.51 4.62 -52.91
CA GLN A 389 -3.38 6.02 -53.30
C GLN A 389 -2.50 6.83 -52.32
N GLU A 390 -2.63 6.59 -51.04
CA GLU A 390 -1.82 7.26 -50.01
C GLU A 390 -0.34 6.83 -50.14
N LEU A 391 -0.09 5.57 -50.47
CA LEU A 391 1.27 5.06 -50.71
C LEU A 391 1.89 5.63 -51.99
N GLU A 392 1.11 5.74 -53.10
CA GLU A 392 1.58 6.30 -54.36
C GLU A 392 1.88 7.79 -54.26
N ASN A 393 1.05 8.55 -53.56
CA ASN A 393 1.16 10.00 -53.42
C ASN A 393 2.06 10.46 -52.26
N ASN A 394 2.49 9.55 -51.39
CA ASN A 394 3.21 9.84 -50.15
C ASN A 394 2.50 10.89 -49.27
N LYS A 395 1.15 10.89 -49.26
CA LYS A 395 0.32 11.81 -48.47
C LYS A 395 -0.72 11.05 -47.69
N ILE A 396 -0.99 11.56 -46.48
CA ILE A 396 -1.93 10.94 -45.56
C ILE A 396 -2.76 12.01 -44.81
N ASP A 397 -4.04 11.72 -44.62
CA ASP A 397 -4.90 12.53 -43.79
C ASP A 397 -4.85 12.03 -42.34
N VAL A 398 -4.36 12.87 -41.45
CA VAL A 398 -4.37 12.64 -39.99
C VAL A 398 -5.66 13.23 -39.43
N LYS A 399 -6.58 12.35 -39.06
CA LYS A 399 -7.88 12.74 -38.51
C LYS A 399 -7.85 12.77 -37.00
N ASN A 400 -8.16 13.91 -36.42
CA ASN A 400 -8.41 14.03 -34.98
C ASN A 400 -9.77 13.40 -34.64
N MET A 401 -9.80 12.43 -33.76
CA MET A 401 -11.00 11.66 -33.41
C MET A 401 -11.96 12.44 -32.50
N THR A 402 -11.46 13.45 -31.78
CA THR A 402 -12.27 14.29 -30.89
C THR A 402 -12.96 15.41 -31.67
N THR A 403 -12.21 16.16 -32.50
CA THR A 403 -12.75 17.30 -33.25
C THR A 403 -13.37 16.90 -34.60
N GLY A 404 -12.95 15.75 -35.14
CA GLY A 404 -13.32 15.29 -36.48
C GLY A 404 -12.56 15.99 -37.61
N GLU A 405 -11.70 16.95 -37.32
CA GLU A 405 -10.87 17.67 -38.29
C GLU A 405 -9.75 16.76 -38.85
N SER A 406 -9.36 17.02 -40.07
CA SER A 406 -8.28 16.29 -40.73
C SER A 406 -7.24 17.25 -41.30
N GLU A 407 -5.98 16.87 -41.15
CA GLU A 407 -4.85 17.59 -41.71
C GLU A 407 -4.09 16.65 -42.66
N THR A 408 -3.81 17.09 -43.89
CA THR A 408 -3.05 16.33 -44.86
C THR A 408 -1.55 16.61 -44.71
N ILE A 409 -0.77 15.57 -44.45
CA ILE A 409 0.69 15.65 -44.30
C ILE A 409 1.39 14.66 -45.22
N GLU A 410 2.71 14.80 -45.39
CA GLU A 410 3.53 13.76 -46.04
C GLU A 410 3.63 12.55 -45.08
N LEU A 411 3.49 11.34 -45.66
CA LEU A 411 3.50 10.10 -44.90
C LEU A 411 4.83 9.90 -44.15
N ASP A 412 5.94 10.31 -44.73
CA ASP A 412 7.27 10.27 -44.13
C ASP A 412 7.43 11.28 -42.98
N ALA A 413 6.62 12.32 -42.90
CA ALA A 413 6.65 13.34 -41.87
C ALA A 413 5.80 12.96 -40.60
N LEU A 414 5.16 11.80 -40.60
CA LEU A 414 4.21 11.41 -39.57
C LEU A 414 4.86 11.34 -38.14
N VAL A 415 6.08 10.86 -38.03
CA VAL A 415 6.80 10.81 -36.75
C VAL A 415 7.07 12.21 -36.22
N GLU A 416 7.51 13.13 -37.06
CA GLU A 416 7.76 14.52 -36.63
C GLU A 416 6.47 15.27 -36.29
N TYR A 417 5.35 14.91 -36.90
CA TYR A 417 4.04 15.44 -36.59
C TYR A 417 3.62 15.15 -35.13
N PHE A 418 3.87 13.93 -34.66
CA PHE A 418 3.52 13.52 -33.29
C PHE A 418 4.58 13.86 -32.22
N LYS A 419 5.75 14.37 -32.60
CA LYS A 419 6.77 14.85 -31.66
C LYS A 419 6.65 16.33 -31.31
N LYS A 420 5.79 17.06 -32.02
CA LYS A 420 5.47 18.47 -31.73
C LYS A 420 4.47 18.59 -30.58
#